data_272aa3620a0f2c0aa7709a260c12bb21
#
_entry.id   272aa3620a0f2c0aa7709a260c12bb21
#
_cell.length_a   1.000
_cell.length_b   1.000
_cell.length_c   1.000
_cell.angle_alpha   90.00
_cell.angle_beta   90.00
_cell.angle_gamma   90.00
#
_symmetry.space_group_name_H-M   'P 1'
#
loop_
_entity.id
_entity.type
_entity.pdbx_description
1 polymer ?
#
loop_
_entity_poly.entity_id
_entity_poly.type
_entity_poly.pdbx_seq_one_letter_code
_entity_poly.pdbx_strand_id
1 'polypeptide(L)'
;MIIRHGDPDYELDSLTEKGRREAELLAKRLVNEQIDHYYLSPLGRALATAEYTLKAKNAEGEICPWLREFHAPVTDENTGLERIPWDMLPADWTAREEYYRKDLWHTAPIMAKGNVIDEAKRVYDGIDAILARHGYEREGNIYRAVKPNREVIALFCHFGVECVMLGHLLGISPVVLWHGLCAAPTSVTVLTTEERREGTAYFRMNTFGDTGHLYAGGEPPAFAARFCETFDSDERHD
;
A
#
# COMPACT_ATOMS: atom_id res chain seq x y z
N MET A 1 6.84 0.95 8.24
CA MET A 1 7.21 0.93 6.80
C MET A 1 6.18 0.12 6.03
N ILE A 2 5.74 0.60 4.87
CA ILE A 2 4.92 -0.17 3.94
C ILE A 2 5.77 -0.40 2.69
N ILE A 3 5.85 -1.63 2.22
CA ILE A 3 6.76 -2.06 1.16
C ILE A 3 5.93 -2.78 0.09
N ARG A 4 5.93 -2.24 -1.13
CA ARG A 4 5.29 -2.89 -2.25
C ARG A 4 6.14 -4.06 -2.75
N HIS A 5 5.48 -5.15 -3.19
CA HIS A 5 6.17 -6.27 -3.85
C HIS A 5 6.99 -5.81 -5.07
N GLY A 6 8.01 -6.59 -5.45
CA GLY A 6 8.81 -6.39 -6.67
C GLY A 6 8.00 -6.57 -7.95
N ASP A 7 8.63 -6.31 -9.09
CA ASP A 7 7.98 -6.45 -10.40
C ASP A 7 7.34 -7.84 -10.54
N PRO A 8 6.00 -7.92 -10.75
CA PRO A 8 5.25 -9.16 -10.58
C PRO A 8 5.19 -10.00 -11.85
N ASP A 9 5.29 -11.30 -11.67
CA ASP A 9 4.75 -12.31 -12.57
C ASP A 9 3.37 -12.72 -12.05
N TYR A 10 2.32 -12.20 -12.65
CA TYR A 10 0.94 -12.46 -12.21
C TYR A 10 0.46 -13.88 -12.51
N GLU A 11 1.02 -14.55 -13.52
CA GLU A 11 0.63 -15.93 -13.85
C GLU A 11 1.10 -16.91 -12.78
N LEU A 12 2.30 -16.70 -12.26
CA LEU A 12 2.90 -17.54 -11.22
C LEU A 12 2.65 -17.01 -9.80
N ASP A 13 1.99 -15.87 -9.65
CA ASP A 13 1.93 -15.09 -8.39
C ASP A 13 3.31 -14.99 -7.71
N SER A 14 4.31 -14.60 -8.49
CA SER A 14 5.70 -14.53 -8.07
C SER A 14 6.36 -13.25 -8.60
N LEU A 15 7.69 -13.24 -8.70
CA LEU A 15 8.48 -12.13 -9.24
C LEU A 15 9.07 -12.49 -10.60
N THR A 16 9.10 -11.51 -11.50
CA THR A 16 9.94 -11.59 -12.71
C THR A 16 11.43 -11.62 -12.33
N GLU A 17 12.30 -11.85 -13.31
CA GLU A 17 13.74 -11.69 -13.07
C GLU A 17 14.11 -10.28 -12.63
N LYS A 18 13.42 -9.25 -13.18
CA LYS A 18 13.57 -7.87 -12.75
C LYS A 18 13.14 -7.71 -11.29
N GLY A 19 11.97 -8.20 -10.92
CA GLY A 19 11.45 -8.14 -9.56
C GLY A 19 12.37 -8.81 -8.54
N ARG A 20 13.08 -9.88 -8.93
CA ARG A 20 14.07 -10.53 -8.06
C ARG A 20 15.28 -9.62 -7.82
N ARG A 21 15.80 -8.95 -8.86
CA ARG A 21 16.88 -7.97 -8.70
C ARG A 21 16.46 -6.79 -7.84
N GLU A 22 15.24 -6.27 -8.05
CA GLU A 22 14.66 -5.20 -7.22
C GLU A 22 14.57 -5.63 -5.75
N ALA A 23 14.07 -6.85 -5.46
CA ALA A 23 13.97 -7.39 -4.10
C ALA A 23 15.34 -7.61 -3.44
N GLU A 24 16.36 -8.00 -4.21
CA GLU A 24 17.74 -8.10 -3.71
C GLU A 24 18.31 -6.73 -3.32
N LEU A 25 18.08 -5.70 -4.14
CA LEU A 25 18.51 -4.34 -3.82
C LEU A 25 17.78 -3.76 -2.62
N LEU A 26 16.47 -4.03 -2.51
CA LEU A 26 15.68 -3.71 -1.32
C LEU A 26 16.26 -4.36 -0.05
N ALA A 27 16.61 -5.64 -0.11
CA ALA A 27 17.21 -6.34 1.02
C ALA A 27 18.55 -5.72 1.45
N LYS A 28 19.40 -5.32 0.49
CA LYS A 28 20.68 -4.61 0.76
C LYS A 28 20.45 -3.27 1.50
N ARG A 29 19.35 -2.58 1.21
CA ARG A 29 18.93 -1.37 1.95
C ARG A 29 18.45 -1.74 3.35
N LEU A 30 17.46 -2.63 3.44
CA LEU A 30 16.77 -2.91 4.68
C LEU A 30 17.63 -3.66 5.71
N VAL A 31 18.71 -4.35 5.31
CA VAL A 31 19.62 -5.02 6.24
C VAL A 31 20.23 -4.05 7.24
N ASN A 32 20.41 -2.78 6.88
CA ASN A 32 20.97 -1.73 7.72
C ASN A 32 19.92 -0.95 8.53
N GLU A 33 18.61 -1.18 8.26
CA GLU A 33 17.53 -0.53 9.00
C GLU A 33 17.20 -1.34 10.25
N GLN A 34 16.85 -0.67 11.34
CA GLN A 34 16.24 -1.34 12.47
C GLN A 34 14.80 -1.69 12.07
N ILE A 35 14.44 -2.97 12.08
CA ILE A 35 13.08 -3.46 11.86
C ILE A 35 12.84 -4.55 12.92
N ASP A 36 11.84 -4.33 13.76
CA ASP A 36 11.56 -5.21 14.89
C ASP A 36 10.53 -6.30 14.55
N HIS A 37 9.59 -5.99 13.63
CA HIS A 37 8.51 -6.90 13.25
C HIS A 37 8.23 -6.85 11.75
N TYR A 38 7.92 -8.02 11.17
CA TYR A 38 7.61 -8.19 9.75
C TYR A 38 6.23 -8.80 9.57
N TYR A 39 5.38 -8.13 8.80
CA TYR A 39 4.04 -8.57 8.44
C TYR A 39 3.93 -8.74 6.94
N LEU A 40 3.40 -9.87 6.49
CA LEU A 40 3.46 -10.27 5.10
C LEU A 40 2.07 -10.48 4.51
N SER A 41 1.84 -9.97 3.32
CA SER A 41 0.72 -10.40 2.50
C SER A 41 0.83 -11.90 2.20
N PRO A 42 -0.29 -12.65 2.12
CA PRO A 42 -0.27 -14.06 1.75
C PRO A 42 0.04 -14.32 0.27
N LEU A 43 0.04 -13.28 -0.58
CA LEU A 43 0.24 -13.45 -2.02
C LEU A 43 1.72 -13.70 -2.36
N GLY A 44 1.97 -14.64 -3.27
CA GLY A 44 3.29 -15.18 -3.56
C GLY A 44 4.32 -14.12 -3.94
N ARG A 45 3.95 -13.10 -4.76
CA ARG A 45 4.85 -12.00 -5.14
C ARG A 45 5.32 -11.15 -3.95
N ALA A 46 4.47 -10.97 -2.93
CA ALA A 46 4.86 -10.24 -1.72
C ALA A 46 5.73 -11.10 -0.80
N LEU A 47 5.42 -12.39 -0.67
CA LEU A 47 6.24 -13.36 0.06
C LEU A 47 7.63 -13.48 -0.58
N ALA A 48 7.69 -13.62 -1.90
CA ALA A 48 8.96 -13.70 -2.64
C ALA A 48 9.80 -12.42 -2.49
N THR A 49 9.17 -11.25 -2.41
CA THR A 49 9.88 -9.98 -2.14
C THR A 49 10.46 -9.95 -0.73
N ALA A 50 9.64 -10.32 0.27
CA ALA A 50 10.05 -10.31 1.67
C ALA A 50 11.18 -11.31 1.97
N GLU A 51 11.19 -12.46 1.28
CA GLU A 51 12.14 -13.56 1.51
C GLU A 51 13.60 -13.08 1.47
N TYR A 52 13.98 -12.20 0.53
CA TYR A 52 15.33 -11.66 0.43
C TYR A 52 15.73 -10.88 1.69
N THR A 53 14.82 -10.01 2.17
CA THR A 53 15.05 -9.23 3.38
C THR A 53 15.09 -10.12 4.64
N LEU A 54 14.14 -11.04 4.78
CA LEU A 54 14.07 -11.96 5.92
C LEU A 54 15.31 -12.84 6.00
N LYS A 55 15.79 -13.39 4.89
CA LYS A 55 17.04 -14.15 4.83
C LYS A 55 18.24 -13.30 5.24
N ALA A 56 18.37 -12.08 4.70
CA ALA A 56 19.49 -11.19 5.01
C ALA A 56 19.53 -10.76 6.48
N LYS A 57 18.36 -10.64 7.11
CA LYS A 57 18.18 -10.25 8.52
C LYS A 57 18.18 -11.44 9.49
N ASN A 58 18.14 -12.68 8.98
CA ASN A 58 17.87 -13.88 9.76
C ASN A 58 16.62 -13.73 10.64
N ALA A 59 15.53 -13.23 10.03
CA ALA A 59 14.27 -12.91 10.69
C ALA A 59 13.12 -13.74 10.12
N GLU A 60 12.03 -13.78 10.86
CA GLU A 60 10.75 -14.39 10.44
C GLU A 60 9.69 -13.31 10.28
N GLY A 61 8.66 -13.58 9.48
CA GLY A 61 7.53 -12.68 9.27
C GLY A 61 6.20 -13.38 9.52
N GLU A 62 5.23 -12.63 10.04
CA GLU A 62 3.86 -13.10 10.26
C GLU A 62 3.02 -12.88 8.99
N ILE A 63 2.40 -13.93 8.46
CA ILE A 63 1.48 -13.84 7.33
C ILE A 63 0.14 -13.27 7.82
N CYS A 64 -0.27 -12.15 7.24
CA CYS A 64 -1.52 -11.45 7.56
C CYS A 64 -2.48 -11.53 6.36
N PRO A 65 -3.55 -12.35 6.41
CA PRO A 65 -4.49 -12.47 5.28
C PRO A 65 -5.10 -11.16 4.82
N TRP A 66 -5.25 -10.20 5.72
CA TRP A 66 -5.80 -8.89 5.42
C TRP A 66 -4.85 -7.98 4.59
N LEU A 67 -3.54 -8.30 4.53
CA LEU A 67 -2.55 -7.59 3.71
C LEU A 67 -2.57 -7.99 2.23
N ARG A 68 -3.41 -8.94 1.81
CA ARG A 68 -3.60 -9.24 0.39
C ARG A 68 -4.02 -7.99 -0.38
N GLU A 69 -3.79 -7.99 -1.69
CA GLU A 69 -4.20 -6.84 -2.50
C GLU A 69 -5.69 -6.52 -2.34
N PHE A 70 -6.01 -5.24 -2.38
CA PHE A 70 -7.39 -4.76 -2.32
C PHE A 70 -8.16 -5.32 -3.53
N HIS A 71 -9.24 -6.03 -3.28
CA HIS A 71 -10.00 -6.67 -4.33
C HIS A 71 -11.50 -6.44 -4.12
N ALA A 72 -12.00 -5.38 -4.72
CA ALA A 72 -13.43 -5.05 -4.80
C ALA A 72 -13.71 -4.52 -6.21
N PRO A 73 -13.94 -5.41 -7.19
CA PRO A 73 -14.17 -5.00 -8.56
C PRO A 73 -15.42 -4.11 -8.65
N VAL A 74 -15.34 -3.12 -9.51
CA VAL A 74 -16.42 -2.18 -9.81
C VAL A 74 -16.78 -2.27 -11.28
N THR A 75 -18.06 -2.03 -11.61
CA THR A 75 -18.52 -2.02 -13.00
C THR A 75 -18.55 -0.59 -13.52
N ASP A 76 -17.75 -0.30 -14.53
CA ASP A 76 -17.74 0.97 -15.22
C ASP A 76 -19.12 1.25 -15.83
N GLU A 77 -19.73 2.38 -15.48
CA GLU A 77 -21.10 2.72 -15.90
C GLU A 77 -21.20 3.07 -17.40
N ASN A 78 -20.11 3.48 -18.03
CA ASN A 78 -20.07 3.88 -19.44
C ASN A 78 -19.83 2.67 -20.37
N THR A 79 -18.96 1.76 -19.94
CA THR A 79 -18.54 0.62 -20.76
C THR A 79 -19.19 -0.71 -20.34
N GLY A 80 -19.71 -0.82 -19.12
CA GLY A 80 -20.22 -2.05 -18.53
C GLY A 80 -19.12 -3.07 -18.18
N LEU A 81 -17.85 -2.70 -18.33
CA LEU A 81 -16.72 -3.58 -18.02
C LEU A 81 -16.43 -3.58 -16.53
N GLU A 82 -15.99 -4.73 -16.03
CA GLU A 82 -15.46 -4.85 -14.69
C GLU A 82 -14.04 -4.27 -14.63
N ARG A 83 -13.79 -3.42 -13.63
CA ARG A 83 -12.50 -2.76 -13.39
C ARG A 83 -12.11 -2.85 -11.91
N ILE A 84 -10.85 -2.68 -11.65
CA ILE A 84 -10.39 -2.41 -10.29
C ILE A 84 -10.66 -0.94 -9.92
N PRO A 85 -10.94 -0.61 -8.64
CA PRO A 85 -11.40 0.73 -8.26
C PRO A 85 -10.36 1.83 -8.42
N TRP A 86 -9.11 1.51 -8.71
CA TRP A 86 -8.03 2.49 -8.95
C TRP A 86 -7.64 2.69 -10.42
N ASP A 87 -8.41 2.14 -11.35
CA ASP A 87 -8.22 2.33 -12.80
C ASP A 87 -9.33 3.18 -13.43
N MET A 88 -9.92 4.10 -12.69
CA MET A 88 -10.89 5.04 -13.24
C MET A 88 -10.20 6.12 -14.06
N LEU A 89 -10.81 6.49 -15.20
CA LEU A 89 -10.30 7.59 -16.00
C LEU A 89 -10.36 8.92 -15.22
N PRO A 90 -9.38 9.82 -15.43
CA PRO A 90 -9.32 11.09 -14.71
C PRO A 90 -10.61 11.93 -14.79
N ALA A 91 -11.28 11.98 -15.95
CA ALA A 91 -12.53 12.70 -16.12
C ALA A 91 -13.67 12.12 -15.28
N ASP A 92 -13.68 10.80 -15.03
CA ASP A 92 -14.75 10.13 -14.30
C ASP A 92 -14.60 10.29 -12.80
N TRP A 93 -13.39 10.01 -12.26
CA TRP A 93 -13.21 10.11 -10.82
C TRP A 93 -13.15 11.56 -10.31
N THR A 94 -12.61 12.49 -11.09
CA THR A 94 -12.55 13.92 -10.69
C THR A 94 -13.89 14.64 -10.74
N ALA A 95 -14.87 14.10 -11.45
CA ALA A 95 -16.19 14.70 -11.59
C ALA A 95 -17.08 14.57 -10.35
N ARG A 96 -16.69 13.75 -9.37
CA ARG A 96 -17.51 13.45 -8.19
C ARG A 96 -16.86 13.93 -6.91
N GLU A 97 -17.53 14.81 -6.17
CA GLU A 97 -17.03 15.35 -4.92
C GLU A 97 -16.87 14.26 -3.83
N GLU A 98 -17.72 13.24 -3.84
CA GLU A 98 -17.67 12.13 -2.89
C GLU A 98 -16.31 11.45 -2.88
N TYR A 99 -15.65 11.33 -4.03
CA TYR A 99 -14.35 10.69 -4.13
C TYR A 99 -13.22 11.42 -3.41
N TYR A 100 -13.37 12.71 -3.15
CA TYR A 100 -12.40 13.49 -2.36
C TYR A 100 -12.63 13.37 -0.84
N ARG A 101 -13.76 12.80 -0.42
CA ARG A 101 -14.18 12.75 0.98
C ARG A 101 -13.90 11.38 1.58
N LYS A 102 -13.05 11.33 2.63
CA LYS A 102 -12.67 10.08 3.32
C LYS A 102 -13.86 9.26 3.82
N ASP A 103 -14.97 9.91 4.12
CA ASP A 103 -16.15 9.27 4.71
C ASP A 103 -17.22 8.95 3.67
N LEU A 104 -17.09 9.46 2.43
CA LEU A 104 -18.13 9.38 1.40
C LEU A 104 -17.71 8.67 0.10
N TRP A 105 -16.40 8.46 -0.13
CA TRP A 105 -15.90 7.89 -1.37
C TRP A 105 -16.57 6.57 -1.77
N HIS A 106 -16.94 5.75 -0.79
CA HIS A 106 -17.59 4.46 -0.98
C HIS A 106 -19.08 4.57 -1.28
N THR A 107 -19.69 5.75 -1.12
CA THR A 107 -21.12 5.99 -1.40
C THR A 107 -21.39 6.35 -2.86
N ALA A 108 -20.36 6.68 -3.62
CA ALA A 108 -20.49 6.89 -5.07
C ALA A 108 -21.09 5.62 -5.72
N PRO A 109 -22.02 5.75 -6.70
CA PRO A 109 -22.81 4.63 -7.19
C PRO A 109 -22.00 3.40 -7.62
N ILE A 110 -20.90 3.61 -8.34
CA ILE A 110 -20.01 2.54 -8.79
C ILE A 110 -19.33 1.82 -7.61
N MET A 111 -18.88 2.56 -6.60
CA MET A 111 -18.24 2.02 -5.42
C MET A 111 -19.23 1.28 -4.51
N ALA A 112 -20.43 1.85 -4.34
CA ALA A 112 -21.48 1.24 -3.53
C ALA A 112 -21.94 -0.11 -4.10
N LYS A 113 -22.03 -0.25 -5.43
CA LYS A 113 -22.34 -1.51 -6.10
C LYS A 113 -21.24 -2.55 -5.97
N GLY A 114 -19.96 -2.13 -5.96
CA GLY A 114 -18.79 -3.00 -5.88
C GLY A 114 -18.45 -3.48 -4.46
N ASN A 115 -19.25 -3.16 -3.45
CA ASN A 115 -19.00 -3.53 -2.04
C ASN A 115 -17.61 -3.14 -1.52
N VAL A 116 -17.08 -2.02 -2.00
CA VAL A 116 -15.72 -1.56 -1.68
C VAL A 116 -15.53 -1.27 -0.19
N ILE A 117 -16.62 -0.92 0.53
CA ILE A 117 -16.54 -0.57 1.95
C ILE A 117 -16.22 -1.77 2.84
N ASP A 118 -16.76 -2.95 2.55
CA ASP A 118 -16.46 -4.14 3.35
C ASP A 118 -15.01 -4.59 3.14
N GLU A 119 -14.53 -4.48 1.90
CA GLU A 119 -13.12 -4.73 1.60
C GLU A 119 -12.20 -3.70 2.27
N ALA A 120 -12.61 -2.42 2.30
CA ALA A 120 -11.86 -1.38 3.02
C ALA A 120 -11.84 -1.62 4.54
N LYS A 121 -12.97 -2.02 5.12
CA LYS A 121 -13.04 -2.37 6.56
C LYS A 121 -12.09 -3.51 6.92
N ARG A 122 -11.96 -4.54 6.07
CA ARG A 122 -10.97 -5.61 6.26
C ARG A 122 -9.56 -5.03 6.47
N VAL A 123 -9.21 -4.01 5.68
CA VAL A 123 -7.89 -3.36 5.77
C VAL A 123 -7.80 -2.48 7.02
N TYR A 124 -8.85 -1.71 7.33
CA TYR A 124 -8.89 -0.84 8.51
C TYR A 124 -8.76 -1.66 9.80
N ASP A 125 -9.57 -2.71 9.93
CA ASP A 125 -9.54 -3.59 11.10
C ASP A 125 -8.18 -4.30 11.24
N GLY A 126 -7.58 -4.70 10.12
CA GLY A 126 -6.29 -5.37 10.09
C GLY A 126 -5.15 -4.47 10.55
N ILE A 127 -5.05 -3.25 10.02
CA ILE A 127 -4.00 -2.32 10.44
C ILE A 127 -4.20 -1.86 11.88
N ASP A 128 -5.43 -1.56 12.30
CA ASP A 128 -5.73 -1.14 13.67
C ASP A 128 -5.41 -2.27 14.67
N ALA A 129 -5.66 -3.53 14.31
CA ALA A 129 -5.30 -4.68 15.15
C ALA A 129 -3.77 -4.83 15.31
N ILE A 130 -2.99 -4.62 14.24
CA ILE A 130 -1.52 -4.59 14.33
C ILE A 130 -1.08 -3.45 15.24
N LEU A 131 -1.56 -2.24 15.01
CA LEU A 131 -1.18 -1.07 15.81
C LEU A 131 -1.55 -1.22 17.28
N ALA A 132 -2.71 -1.80 17.60
CA ALA A 132 -3.12 -2.10 18.98
C ALA A 132 -2.15 -3.08 19.67
N ARG A 133 -1.66 -4.12 18.97
CA ARG A 133 -0.62 -5.03 19.50
C ARG A 133 0.68 -4.30 19.85
N HIS A 134 0.97 -3.23 19.11
CA HIS A 134 2.14 -2.37 19.33
C HIS A 134 1.86 -1.14 20.19
N GLY A 135 0.74 -1.13 20.92
CA GLY A 135 0.44 -0.10 21.92
C GLY A 135 -0.26 1.16 21.42
N TYR A 136 -0.83 1.14 20.21
CA TYR A 136 -1.58 2.26 19.62
C TYR A 136 -3.00 1.84 19.27
N GLU A 137 -3.97 2.21 20.11
CA GLU A 137 -5.38 1.86 19.93
C GLU A 137 -6.14 2.98 19.22
N ARG A 138 -6.92 2.64 18.21
CA ARG A 138 -7.71 3.62 17.45
C ARG A 138 -8.79 4.28 18.30
N GLU A 139 -8.87 5.59 18.26
CA GLU A 139 -9.89 6.40 18.92
C GLU A 139 -10.39 7.50 17.95
N GLY A 140 -11.47 7.22 17.22
CA GLY A 140 -11.96 8.12 16.18
C GLY A 140 -10.93 8.37 15.09
N ASN A 141 -10.43 9.59 14.95
CA ASN A 141 -9.42 9.97 13.94
C ASN A 141 -7.99 10.02 14.49
N ILE A 142 -7.78 9.65 15.75
CA ILE A 142 -6.47 9.61 16.42
C ILE A 142 -6.19 8.21 16.95
N TYR A 143 -5.02 8.04 17.55
CA TYR A 143 -4.67 6.82 18.29
C TYR A 143 -4.34 7.17 19.74
N ARG A 144 -4.81 6.34 20.65
CA ARG A 144 -4.39 6.36 22.05
C ARG A 144 -3.09 5.59 22.17
N ALA A 145 -2.01 6.26 22.59
CA ALA A 145 -0.73 5.63 22.84
C ALA A 145 -0.74 5.00 24.25
N VAL A 146 -1.21 3.77 24.34
CA VAL A 146 -1.28 3.02 25.63
C VAL A 146 0.06 2.45 26.05
N LYS A 147 0.95 2.22 25.08
CA LYS A 147 2.32 1.78 25.31
C LYS A 147 3.24 2.43 24.26
N PRO A 148 3.60 3.73 24.44
CA PRO A 148 4.50 4.42 23.51
C PRO A 148 5.83 3.68 23.38
N ASN A 149 6.32 3.54 22.15
CA ASN A 149 7.57 2.83 21.87
C ASN A 149 8.23 3.37 20.58
N ARG A 150 9.38 2.81 20.22
CA ARG A 150 10.12 3.13 19.00
C ARG A 150 10.30 1.91 18.09
N GLU A 151 9.43 0.93 18.24
CA GLU A 151 9.44 -0.27 17.39
C GLU A 151 9.19 0.13 15.93
N VAL A 152 9.89 -0.53 15.04
CA VAL A 152 9.72 -0.39 13.60
C VAL A 152 9.06 -1.64 13.05
N ILE A 153 7.90 -1.51 12.44
CA ILE A 153 7.20 -2.58 11.75
C ILE A 153 7.32 -2.41 10.23
N ALA A 154 7.54 -3.50 9.52
CA ALA A 154 7.55 -3.56 8.07
C ALA A 154 6.39 -4.41 7.55
N LEU A 155 5.58 -3.85 6.65
CA LEU A 155 4.43 -4.49 6.02
C LEU A 155 4.77 -4.72 4.55
N PHE A 156 4.93 -5.97 4.12
CA PHE A 156 5.15 -6.32 2.71
C PHE A 156 3.81 -6.61 2.05
N CYS A 157 3.41 -5.76 1.10
CA CYS A 157 2.06 -5.80 0.54
C CYS A 157 1.99 -5.26 -0.91
N HIS A 158 0.91 -4.55 -1.26
CA HIS A 158 0.57 -4.16 -2.62
C HIS A 158 0.08 -2.71 -2.64
N PHE A 159 0.00 -2.11 -3.85
CA PHE A 159 -0.35 -0.71 -4.02
C PHE A 159 -1.78 -0.35 -3.59
N GLY A 160 -2.77 -1.15 -4.01
CA GLY A 160 -4.18 -0.85 -3.70
C GLY A 160 -4.45 -0.88 -2.20
N VAL A 161 -3.98 -1.91 -1.50
CA VAL A 161 -4.11 -2.03 -0.04
C VAL A 161 -3.29 -0.98 0.71
N GLU A 162 -2.12 -0.60 0.20
CA GLU A 162 -1.30 0.49 0.76
C GLU A 162 -2.09 1.81 0.79
N CYS A 163 -2.70 2.19 -0.34
CA CYS A 163 -3.49 3.42 -0.41
C CYS A 163 -4.69 3.41 0.55
N VAL A 164 -5.34 2.26 0.74
CA VAL A 164 -6.43 2.13 1.71
C VAL A 164 -5.93 2.28 3.15
N MET A 165 -4.79 1.66 3.49
CA MET A 165 -4.14 1.87 4.79
C MET A 165 -3.76 3.33 5.01
N LEU A 166 -3.12 3.97 4.04
CA LEU A 166 -2.73 5.38 4.11
C LEU A 166 -3.95 6.29 4.28
N GLY A 167 -5.02 6.02 3.53
CA GLY A 167 -6.28 6.76 3.65
C GLY A 167 -6.84 6.69 5.07
N HIS A 168 -6.84 5.51 5.68
CA HIS A 168 -7.29 5.29 7.06
C HIS A 168 -6.40 5.97 8.10
N LEU A 169 -5.08 5.86 7.95
CA LEU A 169 -4.11 6.44 8.89
C LEU A 169 -4.05 7.96 8.82
N LEU A 170 -4.17 8.54 7.63
CA LEU A 170 -3.98 9.97 7.38
C LEU A 170 -5.30 10.76 7.22
N GLY A 171 -6.45 10.08 7.22
CA GLY A 171 -7.74 10.73 7.05
C GLY A 171 -7.97 11.28 5.63
N ILE A 172 -7.47 10.59 4.61
CA ILE A 172 -7.58 10.95 3.19
C ILE A 172 -8.41 9.90 2.46
N SER A 173 -9.18 10.32 1.44
CA SER A 173 -9.88 9.37 0.59
C SER A 173 -8.89 8.44 -0.14
N PRO A 174 -9.07 7.11 -0.11
CA PRO A 174 -8.20 6.20 -0.87
C PRO A 174 -8.29 6.43 -2.38
N VAL A 175 -9.42 6.94 -2.90
CA VAL A 175 -9.58 7.26 -4.34
C VAL A 175 -8.57 8.32 -4.77
N VAL A 176 -8.35 9.34 -3.96
CA VAL A 176 -7.34 10.38 -4.23
C VAL A 176 -5.93 9.79 -4.24
N LEU A 177 -5.65 8.87 -3.32
CA LEU A 177 -4.34 8.22 -3.22
C LEU A 177 -4.11 7.26 -4.39
N TRP A 178 -5.09 6.45 -4.75
CA TRP A 178 -5.03 5.51 -5.87
C TRP A 178 -4.71 6.18 -7.21
N HIS A 179 -5.34 7.35 -7.47
CA HIS A 179 -5.22 8.05 -8.75
C HIS A 179 -4.18 9.17 -8.76
N GLY A 180 -3.77 9.64 -7.58
CA GLY A 180 -2.80 10.73 -7.44
C GLY A 180 -1.38 10.29 -7.12
N LEU A 181 -1.17 9.01 -6.79
CA LEU A 181 0.12 8.48 -6.39
C LEU A 181 0.50 7.27 -7.24
N CYS A 182 1.79 7.01 -7.33
CA CYS A 182 2.32 5.78 -7.93
C CYS A 182 3.49 5.26 -7.07
N ALA A 183 3.28 4.11 -6.42
CA ALA A 183 4.35 3.41 -5.72
C ALA A 183 4.96 2.36 -6.65
N ALA A 184 6.20 2.55 -7.09
CA ALA A 184 6.89 1.57 -7.93
C ALA A 184 7.11 0.24 -7.18
N PRO A 185 7.31 -0.89 -7.88
CA PRO A 185 7.72 -2.14 -7.27
C PRO A 185 8.92 -1.97 -6.34
N THR A 186 8.91 -2.67 -5.22
CA THR A 186 9.86 -2.58 -4.09
C THR A 186 9.97 -1.22 -3.40
N SER A 187 9.16 -0.24 -3.77
CA SER A 187 9.20 1.06 -3.10
C SER A 187 8.84 0.96 -1.62
N VAL A 188 9.40 1.90 -0.85
CA VAL A 188 9.25 1.98 0.61
C VAL A 188 8.54 3.26 1.00
N THR A 189 7.40 3.13 1.65
CA THR A 189 6.66 4.23 2.27
C THR A 189 6.90 4.21 3.77
N VAL A 190 7.19 5.36 4.38
CA VAL A 190 7.52 5.47 5.80
C VAL A 190 6.54 6.40 6.49
N LEU A 191 5.89 5.88 7.53
CA LEU A 191 5.09 6.67 8.47
C LEU A 191 5.72 6.58 9.86
N THR A 192 5.61 7.65 10.61
CA THR A 192 5.99 7.68 12.03
C THR A 192 4.83 8.17 12.88
N THR A 193 4.76 7.67 14.11
CA THR A 193 3.86 8.23 15.11
C THR A 193 4.37 9.59 15.57
N GLU A 194 3.46 10.53 15.79
CA GLU A 194 3.71 11.82 16.42
C GLU A 194 2.84 11.91 17.67
N GLU A 195 3.47 11.90 18.83
CA GLU A 195 2.84 12.04 20.14
C GLU A 195 3.31 13.34 20.80
N ARG A 196 2.60 14.44 20.54
CA ARG A 196 2.93 15.79 21.07
C ARG A 196 2.27 16.08 22.42
N ARG A 197 1.32 15.25 22.81
CA ARG A 197 0.70 15.22 24.14
C ARG A 197 0.65 13.76 24.58
N GLU A 198 0.96 13.52 25.84
CA GLU A 198 0.94 12.18 26.42
C GLU A 198 -0.35 11.45 26.11
N GLY A 199 -0.24 10.22 25.63
CA GLY A 199 -1.36 9.35 25.32
C GLY A 199 -2.10 9.63 24.01
N THR A 200 -1.73 10.69 23.26
CA THR A 200 -2.41 11.06 22.01
C THR A 200 -1.46 11.01 20.83
N ALA A 201 -1.61 10.02 19.97
CA ALA A 201 -0.77 9.83 18.78
C ALA A 201 -1.54 10.03 17.48
N TYR A 202 -0.81 10.41 16.44
CA TYR A 202 -1.24 10.48 15.06
C TYR A 202 -0.12 9.99 14.14
N PHE A 203 -0.46 9.50 12.94
CA PHE A 203 0.54 9.08 11.96
C PHE A 203 0.89 10.21 11.01
N ARG A 204 2.17 10.37 10.75
CA ARG A 204 2.70 11.32 9.77
C ARG A 204 3.52 10.55 8.73
N MET A 205 3.20 10.71 7.46
CA MET A 205 3.97 10.14 6.37
C MET A 205 5.20 10.99 6.10
N ASN A 206 6.37 10.38 6.24
CA ASN A 206 7.65 11.04 6.02
C ASN A 206 8.13 10.88 4.59
N THR A 207 7.78 9.73 3.97
CA THR A 207 8.21 9.36 2.63
C THR A 207 7.15 8.49 2.00
N PHE A 208 6.86 8.70 0.71
CA PHE A 208 6.00 7.83 -0.09
C PHE A 208 6.78 7.28 -1.28
N GLY A 209 6.72 5.97 -1.48
CA GLY A 209 7.17 5.33 -2.72
C GLY A 209 8.67 5.47 -3.01
N ASP A 210 9.54 5.53 -1.99
CA ASP A 210 10.98 5.71 -2.16
C ASP A 210 11.64 4.48 -2.79
N THR A 211 12.34 4.71 -3.90
CA THR A 211 13.10 3.73 -4.67
C THR A 211 14.61 3.98 -4.63
N GLY A 212 15.12 4.68 -3.64
CA GLY A 212 16.54 5.03 -3.53
C GLY A 212 17.49 3.85 -3.63
N HIS A 213 17.08 2.65 -3.18
CA HIS A 213 17.85 1.41 -3.32
C HIS A 213 18.01 0.96 -4.79
N LEU A 214 16.99 1.19 -5.63
CA LEU A 214 17.05 0.88 -7.06
C LEU A 214 18.03 1.83 -7.75
N TYR A 215 17.92 3.13 -7.47
CA TYR A 215 18.85 4.13 -8.00
C TYR A 215 20.30 3.81 -7.61
N ALA A 216 20.55 3.50 -6.34
CA ALA A 216 21.87 3.15 -5.84
C ALA A 216 22.42 1.85 -6.49
N GLY A 217 21.54 0.93 -6.89
CA GLY A 217 21.87 -0.32 -7.57
C GLY A 217 21.96 -0.20 -9.09
N GLY A 218 21.64 0.96 -9.68
CA GLY A 218 21.59 1.14 -11.13
C GLY A 218 20.45 0.39 -11.83
N GLU A 219 19.43 -0.05 -11.09
CA GLU A 219 18.24 -0.72 -11.63
C GLU A 219 17.11 0.30 -11.83
N PRO A 220 16.62 0.54 -13.05
CA PRO A 220 15.49 1.44 -13.26
C PRO A 220 14.20 0.82 -12.67
N PRO A 221 13.34 1.61 -12.00
CA PRO A 221 12.07 1.10 -11.49
C PRO A 221 11.21 0.50 -12.60
N ALA A 222 10.49 -0.59 -12.30
CA ALA A 222 9.53 -1.16 -13.22
C ALA A 222 8.35 -0.22 -13.49
N PHE A 223 7.75 -0.31 -14.68
CA PHE A 223 6.63 0.55 -15.10
C PHE A 223 5.30 0.17 -14.42
N ALA A 224 5.22 -0.96 -13.74
CA ALA A 224 3.99 -1.47 -13.14
C ALA A 224 3.24 -0.42 -12.27
N ALA A 225 1.92 -0.39 -12.42
CA ALA A 225 0.98 0.56 -11.80
C ALA A 225 1.10 2.02 -12.32
N ARG A 226 1.68 2.23 -13.49
CA ARG A 226 1.63 3.50 -14.21
C ARG A 226 0.79 3.36 -15.48
N PHE A 227 0.36 4.49 -16.01
CA PHE A 227 -0.30 4.64 -17.30
C PHE A 227 0.56 5.50 -18.22
N CYS A 228 0.20 5.59 -19.50
CA CYS A 228 0.88 6.44 -20.47
C CYS A 228 0.93 7.90 -19.98
N GLU A 229 2.07 8.56 -20.19
CA GLU A 229 2.22 10.00 -19.89
C GLU A 229 1.63 10.88 -20.99
N THR A 230 1.61 10.37 -22.23
CA THR A 230 1.06 11.03 -23.39
C THR A 230 0.21 10.05 -24.20
N PHE A 231 -0.85 10.55 -24.86
CA PHE A 231 -1.81 9.71 -25.57
C PHE A 231 -1.20 8.96 -26.78
N ASP A 232 -0.13 9.44 -27.33
CA ASP A 232 0.60 8.82 -28.46
C ASP A 232 1.67 7.79 -28.03
N SER A 233 1.78 7.53 -26.73
CA SER A 233 2.66 6.48 -26.18
C SER A 233 2.08 5.09 -26.46
N ASP A 234 2.97 4.08 -26.64
CA ASP A 234 2.60 2.66 -26.71
C ASP A 234 2.45 2.01 -25.32
N GLU A 235 2.59 2.80 -24.26
CA GLU A 235 2.44 2.34 -22.87
C GLU A 235 0.95 2.14 -22.53
N ARG A 236 0.68 1.55 -21.36
CA ARG A 236 -0.67 1.23 -20.87
C ARG A 236 -1.59 2.46 -20.85
N HIS A 237 -2.76 2.37 -21.51
CA HIS A 237 -3.79 3.41 -21.56
C HIS A 237 -4.97 3.16 -20.61
N ASP A 238 -5.25 1.88 -20.25
CA ASP A 238 -6.37 1.44 -19.41
C ASP A 238 -6.03 0.19 -18.56
#